data_985cb9551e989200e407f53375e0994c
#
_entry.id   985cb9551e989200e407f53375e0994c
#
_cell.length_a   1.000
_cell.length_b   1.000
_cell.length_c   1.000
_cell.angle_alpha   90.00
_cell.angle_beta   90.00
_cell.angle_gamma   90.00
#
_symmetry.space_group_name_H-M   'P 1'
#
loop_
_entity.id
_entity.type
_entity.pdbx_description
1 polymer ?
#
loop_
_entity_poly.entity_id
_entity_poly.type
_entity_poly.pdbx_seq_one_letter_code
_entity_poly.pdbx_strand_id
1 'polypeptide(L)'
;NKKDIKINNLFLYAQNVYLDQGFKFSNDVLINDISNFLKDRFKYYLKEKNIRHDITEAAIKTVDLNTISTVYEKAKSLNKIINKSIGEDIVSSYKRAFNILNSELKNINEKLNNTTDPGIFKNDYEKNLFRKTNELKQYFSEMTKKQNFDETLVLLATAKNEVSAFFDNVKVN
;
A
#
# COMPACT_ATOMS: atom_id res chain seq x y z
N ASN A 1 23.85 6.68 6.66
CA ASN A 1 23.53 6.74 5.23
C ASN A 1 23.36 5.33 4.69
N LYS A 2 22.15 4.75 4.81
CA LYS A 2 21.77 3.59 4.00
C LYS A 2 21.63 4.11 2.56
N LYS A 3 22.58 3.83 1.71
CA LYS A 3 22.44 4.03 0.26
C LYS A 3 21.39 3.01 -0.19
N ASP A 4 20.27 3.47 -0.69
CA ASP A 4 19.27 2.61 -1.32
C ASP A 4 19.90 2.00 -2.58
N ILE A 5 20.32 0.74 -2.46
CA ILE A 5 20.83 -0.03 -3.59
C ILE A 5 19.60 -0.45 -4.39
N LYS A 6 19.46 0.12 -5.58
CA LYS A 6 18.43 -0.32 -6.52
C LYS A 6 18.86 -1.67 -7.12
N ILE A 7 18.16 -2.73 -6.76
CA ILE A 7 18.47 -4.11 -7.20
C ILE A 7 18.48 -4.20 -8.73
N ASN A 8 17.59 -3.49 -9.42
CA ASN A 8 17.60 -3.42 -10.88
C ASN A 8 18.95 -2.91 -11.44
N ASN A 9 19.60 -1.97 -10.79
CA ASN A 9 20.92 -1.48 -11.23
C ASN A 9 22.01 -2.56 -11.05
N LEU A 10 21.92 -3.38 -10.00
CA LEU A 10 22.81 -4.52 -9.81
C LEU A 10 22.62 -5.57 -10.90
N PHE A 11 21.38 -5.84 -11.30
CA PHE A 11 21.11 -6.77 -12.40
C PHE A 11 21.66 -6.28 -13.72
N LEU A 12 21.46 -5.02 -14.05
CA LEU A 12 22.00 -4.42 -15.27
C LEU A 12 23.54 -4.47 -15.27
N TYR A 13 24.18 -4.19 -14.15
CA TYR A 13 25.62 -4.28 -14.03
C TYR A 13 26.12 -5.72 -14.22
N ALA A 14 25.53 -6.68 -13.49
CA ALA A 14 25.89 -8.09 -13.63
C ALA A 14 25.68 -8.59 -15.07
N GLN A 15 24.59 -8.21 -15.70
CA GLN A 15 24.26 -8.53 -17.08
C GLN A 15 25.35 -8.05 -18.05
N ASN A 16 25.77 -6.80 -17.93
CA ASN A 16 26.84 -6.26 -18.79
C ASN A 16 28.15 -7.05 -18.63
N VAL A 17 28.53 -7.41 -17.41
CA VAL A 17 29.71 -8.23 -17.14
C VAL A 17 29.64 -9.59 -17.83
N TYR A 18 28.46 -10.26 -17.83
CA TYR A 18 28.30 -11.54 -18.51
C TYR A 18 28.26 -11.39 -20.04
N LEU A 19 27.64 -10.34 -20.56
CA LEU A 19 27.68 -10.05 -22.01
C LEU A 19 29.12 -9.81 -22.52
N ASP A 20 29.91 -9.07 -21.74
CA ASP A 20 31.32 -8.82 -22.07
C ASP A 20 32.16 -10.12 -22.09
N GLN A 21 31.75 -11.13 -21.34
CA GLN A 21 32.34 -12.48 -21.35
C GLN A 21 31.81 -13.38 -22.48
N GLY A 22 30.95 -12.86 -23.35
CA GLY A 22 30.41 -13.59 -24.50
C GLY A 22 29.18 -14.46 -24.23
N PHE A 23 28.60 -14.40 -23.04
CA PHE A 23 27.33 -15.08 -22.75
C PHE A 23 26.16 -14.43 -23.50
N LYS A 24 25.27 -15.25 -24.04
CA LYS A 24 24.06 -14.78 -24.72
C LYS A 24 22.81 -15.24 -23.93
N PHE A 25 21.93 -14.32 -23.58
CA PHE A 25 20.68 -14.61 -22.90
C PHE A 25 19.59 -13.58 -23.26
N SER A 26 18.32 -13.97 -23.11
CA SER A 26 17.21 -13.04 -23.26
C SER A 26 17.04 -12.24 -21.99
N ASN A 27 17.21 -10.93 -22.06
CA ASN A 27 17.19 -10.03 -20.91
C ASN A 27 15.86 -10.06 -20.15
N ASP A 28 14.75 -10.01 -20.87
CA ASP A 28 13.43 -9.91 -20.24
C ASP A 28 13.05 -11.19 -19.48
N VAL A 29 13.39 -12.36 -20.05
CA VAL A 29 13.14 -13.66 -19.40
C VAL A 29 13.99 -13.77 -18.12
N LEU A 30 15.27 -13.48 -18.21
CA LEU A 30 16.19 -13.60 -17.07
C LEU A 30 15.80 -12.66 -15.92
N ILE A 31 15.47 -11.39 -16.21
CA ILE A 31 15.06 -10.43 -15.19
C ILE A 31 13.76 -10.89 -14.50
N ASN A 32 12.79 -11.40 -15.25
CA ASN A 32 11.56 -11.92 -14.69
C ASN A 32 11.78 -13.14 -13.79
N ASP A 33 12.63 -14.09 -14.23
CA ASP A 33 12.95 -15.30 -13.46
C ASP A 33 13.65 -14.96 -12.14
N ILE A 34 14.65 -14.07 -12.19
CA ILE A 34 15.35 -13.59 -10.99
C ILE A 34 14.38 -12.83 -10.08
N SER A 35 13.49 -12.00 -10.64
CA SER A 35 12.51 -11.25 -9.88
C SER A 35 11.54 -12.18 -9.15
N ASN A 36 11.06 -13.20 -9.81
CA ASN A 36 10.17 -14.21 -9.22
C ASN A 36 10.89 -15.02 -8.13
N PHE A 37 12.13 -15.46 -8.41
CA PHE A 37 12.95 -16.14 -7.41
C PHE A 37 13.16 -15.29 -6.15
N LEU A 38 13.47 -14.00 -6.29
CA LEU A 38 13.67 -13.11 -5.14
C LEU A 38 12.36 -12.84 -4.38
N LYS A 39 11.23 -12.73 -5.08
CA LYS A 39 9.91 -12.62 -4.43
C LYS A 39 9.60 -13.86 -3.60
N ASP A 40 9.87 -15.05 -4.12
CA ASP A 40 9.69 -16.30 -3.36
C ASP A 40 10.59 -16.35 -2.13
N ARG A 41 11.86 -15.97 -2.25
CA ARG A 41 12.78 -15.89 -1.11
C ARG A 41 12.33 -14.85 -0.08
N PHE A 42 11.83 -13.72 -0.53
CA PHE A 42 11.28 -12.70 0.37
C PHE A 42 10.03 -13.20 1.09
N LYS A 43 9.17 -13.96 0.43
CA LYS A 43 8.01 -14.62 1.06
C LYS A 43 8.45 -15.55 2.20
N TYR A 44 9.47 -16.38 1.98
CA TYR A 44 10.04 -17.24 3.04
C TYR A 44 10.62 -16.40 4.19
N TYR A 45 11.37 -15.36 3.87
CA TYR A 45 11.92 -14.47 4.88
C TYR A 45 10.83 -13.83 5.77
N LEU A 46 9.73 -13.36 5.19
CA LEU A 46 8.61 -12.80 5.94
C LEU A 46 8.00 -13.83 6.89
N LYS A 47 7.86 -15.10 6.45
CA LYS A 47 7.38 -16.21 7.29
C LYS A 47 8.32 -16.48 8.47
N GLU A 48 9.63 -16.52 8.24
CA GLU A 48 10.63 -16.71 9.30
C GLU A 48 10.60 -15.57 10.33
N LYS A 49 10.20 -14.37 9.91
CA LYS A 49 9.99 -13.21 10.79
C LYS A 49 8.62 -13.20 11.48
N ASN A 50 7.86 -14.31 11.40
CA ASN A 50 6.52 -14.45 11.97
C ASN A 50 5.52 -13.39 11.48
N ILE A 51 5.68 -12.92 10.23
CA ILE A 51 4.69 -12.10 9.58
C ILE A 51 3.50 -12.96 9.18
N ARG A 52 2.30 -12.52 9.54
CA ARG A 52 1.04 -13.23 9.26
C ARG A 52 0.87 -13.50 7.77
N HIS A 53 0.29 -14.66 7.43
CA HIS A 53 0.21 -15.15 6.04
C HIS A 53 -0.48 -14.18 5.10
N ASP A 54 -1.60 -13.59 5.50
CA ASP A 54 -2.35 -12.63 4.67
C ASP A 54 -1.57 -11.33 4.43
N ILE A 55 -0.81 -10.84 5.42
CA ILE A 55 0.09 -9.70 5.28
C ILE A 55 1.24 -10.06 4.34
N THR A 56 1.79 -11.29 4.46
CA THR A 56 2.82 -11.80 3.56
C THR A 56 2.35 -11.81 2.10
N GLU A 57 1.16 -12.36 1.84
CA GLU A 57 0.59 -12.40 0.48
C GLU A 57 0.31 -10.99 -0.08
N ALA A 58 -0.19 -10.08 0.76
CA ALA A 58 -0.41 -8.69 0.36
C ALA A 58 0.93 -7.97 0.04
N ALA A 59 1.95 -8.19 0.86
CA ALA A 59 3.28 -7.61 0.66
C ALA A 59 3.91 -8.10 -0.66
N ILE A 60 3.83 -9.40 -0.96
CA ILE A 60 4.38 -9.97 -2.20
C ILE A 60 3.69 -9.42 -3.46
N LYS A 61 2.38 -9.19 -3.40
CA LYS A 61 1.63 -8.59 -4.54
C LYS A 61 2.07 -7.16 -4.86
N THR A 62 2.55 -6.44 -3.86
CA THR A 62 2.93 -5.02 -3.99
C THR A 62 4.44 -4.79 -4.04
N VAL A 63 5.24 -5.86 -3.89
CA VAL A 63 6.69 -5.73 -3.83
C VAL A 63 7.27 -5.34 -5.18
N ASP A 64 7.99 -4.23 -5.19
CA ASP A 64 9.03 -3.92 -6.15
C ASP A 64 10.39 -4.27 -5.51
N LEU A 65 11.25 -4.96 -6.24
CA LEU A 65 12.55 -5.38 -5.74
C LEU A 65 13.42 -4.22 -5.23
N ASN A 66 13.25 -3.02 -5.83
CA ASN A 66 13.95 -1.81 -5.37
C ASN A 66 13.46 -1.31 -4.00
N THR A 67 12.32 -1.82 -3.52
CA THR A 67 11.66 -1.36 -2.30
C THR A 67 11.46 -2.46 -1.25
N ILE A 68 12.15 -3.60 -1.38
CA ILE A 68 11.99 -4.76 -0.49
C ILE A 68 12.12 -4.37 0.99
N SER A 69 13.12 -3.55 1.35
CA SER A 69 13.32 -3.10 2.73
C SER A 69 12.12 -2.29 3.23
N THR A 70 11.58 -1.41 2.41
CA THR A 70 10.40 -0.61 2.72
C THR A 70 9.15 -1.48 2.87
N VAL A 71 8.99 -2.49 1.99
CA VAL A 71 7.86 -3.44 2.07
C VAL A 71 7.95 -4.29 3.33
N TYR A 72 9.16 -4.71 3.74
CA TYR A 72 9.38 -5.41 5.00
C TYR A 72 8.95 -4.57 6.21
N GLU A 73 9.41 -3.33 6.30
CA GLU A 73 9.05 -2.46 7.43
C GLU A 73 7.53 -2.16 7.47
N LYS A 74 6.88 -1.97 6.33
CA LYS A 74 5.41 -1.86 6.25
C LYS A 74 4.70 -3.12 6.74
N ALA A 75 5.13 -4.29 6.28
CA ALA A 75 4.56 -5.57 6.69
C ALA A 75 4.74 -5.82 8.19
N LYS A 76 5.91 -5.50 8.73
CA LYS A 76 6.23 -5.60 10.15
C LYS A 76 5.36 -4.67 11.00
N SER A 77 5.21 -3.41 10.60
CA SER A 77 4.35 -2.44 11.30
C SER A 77 2.89 -2.88 11.30
N LEU A 78 2.38 -3.34 10.15
CA LEU A 78 1.02 -3.85 10.05
C LEU A 78 0.82 -5.10 10.92
N ASN A 79 1.78 -6.03 10.93
CA ASN A 79 1.73 -7.26 11.73
C ASN A 79 1.64 -6.99 13.24
N LYS A 80 2.23 -5.91 13.72
CA LYS A 80 2.16 -5.51 15.14
C LYS A 80 0.76 -5.09 15.59
N ILE A 81 -0.06 -4.56 14.68
CA ILE A 81 -1.33 -3.91 15.03
C ILE A 81 -2.56 -4.64 14.53
N ILE A 82 -2.44 -5.52 13.54
CA ILE A 82 -3.58 -6.10 12.81
C ILE A 82 -4.58 -6.86 13.73
N ASN A 83 -4.09 -7.44 14.81
CA ASN A 83 -4.89 -8.16 15.81
C ASN A 83 -5.26 -7.28 17.02
N LYS A 84 -5.05 -5.97 16.95
CA LYS A 84 -5.41 -4.99 17.97
C LYS A 84 -6.60 -4.17 17.48
N SER A 85 -7.27 -3.45 18.39
CA SER A 85 -8.39 -2.57 18.06
C SER A 85 -8.06 -1.59 16.92
N ILE A 86 -6.85 -1.03 16.90
CA ILE A 86 -6.38 -0.16 15.82
C ILE A 86 -6.41 -0.86 14.46
N GLY A 87 -5.97 -2.11 14.39
CA GLY A 87 -6.00 -2.91 13.16
C GLY A 87 -7.42 -3.22 12.71
N GLU A 88 -8.31 -3.58 13.66
CA GLU A 88 -9.72 -3.81 13.39
C GLU A 88 -10.41 -2.55 12.84
N ASP A 89 -10.09 -1.39 13.41
CA ASP A 89 -10.62 -0.10 12.98
C ASP A 89 -10.22 0.25 11.55
N ILE A 90 -8.94 0.05 11.19
CA ILE A 90 -8.45 0.27 9.83
C ILE A 90 -9.15 -0.69 8.85
N VAL A 91 -9.17 -1.99 9.17
CA VAL A 91 -9.74 -3.01 8.28
C VAL A 91 -11.23 -2.82 8.08
N SER A 92 -11.98 -2.52 9.15
CA SER A 92 -13.43 -2.30 9.06
C SER A 92 -13.76 -1.06 8.21
N SER A 93 -13.06 0.05 8.44
CA SER A 93 -13.23 1.29 7.67
C SER A 93 -12.90 1.08 6.19
N TYR A 94 -11.79 0.41 5.91
CA TYR A 94 -11.40 0.07 4.54
C TYR A 94 -12.44 -0.81 3.85
N LYS A 95 -12.86 -1.91 4.49
CA LYS A 95 -13.84 -2.85 3.91
C LYS A 95 -15.15 -2.15 3.61
N ARG A 96 -15.64 -1.29 4.53
CA ARG A 96 -16.87 -0.54 4.32
C ARG A 96 -16.77 0.39 3.11
N ALA A 97 -15.76 1.22 3.05
CA ALA A 97 -15.52 2.13 1.93
C ALA A 97 -15.33 1.39 0.61
N PHE A 98 -14.54 0.32 0.62
CA PHE A 98 -14.26 -0.49 -0.57
C PHE A 98 -15.50 -1.20 -1.12
N ASN A 99 -16.34 -1.78 -0.26
CA ASN A 99 -17.55 -2.48 -0.69
C ASN A 99 -18.57 -1.50 -1.29
N ILE A 100 -18.75 -0.33 -0.69
CA ILE A 100 -19.67 0.69 -1.20
C ILE A 100 -19.14 1.22 -2.53
N LEU A 101 -17.85 1.57 -2.60
CA LEU A 101 -17.24 2.03 -3.85
C LEU A 101 -17.39 1.02 -4.98
N ASN A 102 -17.14 -0.27 -4.71
CA ASN A 102 -17.27 -1.31 -5.73
C ASN A 102 -18.73 -1.56 -6.16
N SER A 103 -19.70 -1.41 -5.26
CA SER A 103 -21.13 -1.52 -5.64
C SER A 103 -21.52 -0.37 -6.57
N GLU A 104 -21.12 0.85 -6.25
CA GLU A 104 -21.43 2.02 -7.06
C GLU A 104 -20.69 2.03 -8.41
N LEU A 105 -19.40 1.61 -8.42
CA LEU A 105 -18.63 1.51 -9.68
C LEU A 105 -19.22 0.54 -10.71
N LYS A 106 -19.97 -0.47 -10.25
CA LYS A 106 -20.70 -1.37 -11.18
C LYS A 106 -21.88 -0.67 -11.86
N ASN A 107 -22.42 0.37 -11.24
CA ASN A 107 -23.56 1.11 -11.70
C ASN A 107 -23.18 2.34 -12.54
N ILE A 108 -21.92 2.78 -12.45
CA ILE A 108 -21.41 3.98 -13.12
C ILE A 108 -20.50 3.55 -14.27
N ASN A 109 -20.91 3.81 -15.51
CA ASN A 109 -20.07 3.58 -16.71
C ASN A 109 -18.97 4.65 -16.89
N GLU A 110 -18.85 5.60 -15.99
CA GLU A 110 -17.89 6.68 -16.06
C GLU A 110 -16.68 6.43 -15.15
N LYS A 111 -15.51 6.88 -15.60
CA LYS A 111 -14.30 6.89 -14.75
C LYS A 111 -14.52 7.89 -13.62
N LEU A 112 -14.31 7.43 -12.37
CA LEU A 112 -14.34 8.32 -11.21
C LEU A 112 -13.38 9.49 -11.43
N ASN A 113 -13.91 10.69 -11.26
CA ASN A 113 -13.08 11.88 -11.20
C ASN A 113 -12.37 11.91 -9.84
N ASN A 114 -11.04 12.01 -9.84
CA ASN A 114 -10.23 12.07 -8.62
C ASN A 114 -10.29 13.43 -7.90
N THR A 115 -11.07 14.37 -8.41
CA THR A 115 -11.27 15.70 -7.82
C THR A 115 -12.62 15.77 -7.14
N THR A 116 -12.63 16.18 -5.86
CA THR A 116 -13.85 16.42 -5.10
C THR A 116 -14.08 17.92 -5.00
N ASP A 117 -15.25 18.40 -5.42
CA ASP A 117 -15.66 19.79 -5.26
C ASP A 117 -16.34 19.99 -3.89
N PRO A 118 -15.73 20.74 -2.95
CA PRO A 118 -16.35 21.01 -1.66
C PRO A 118 -17.64 21.82 -1.74
N GLY A 119 -17.86 22.52 -2.85
CA GLY A 119 -19.05 23.37 -3.07
C GLY A 119 -20.35 22.58 -3.20
N ILE A 120 -20.27 21.27 -3.49
CA ILE A 120 -21.45 20.41 -3.64
C ILE A 120 -21.88 19.71 -2.34
N PHE A 121 -21.12 19.84 -1.25
CA PHE A 121 -21.42 19.17 0.01
C PHE A 121 -22.72 19.70 0.63
N LYS A 122 -23.62 18.77 0.97
CA LYS A 122 -24.96 19.06 1.48
C LYS A 122 -25.03 19.01 3.00
N ASN A 123 -24.08 18.33 3.65
CA ASN A 123 -24.11 18.13 5.10
C ASN A 123 -22.70 18.16 5.70
N ASP A 124 -22.63 18.15 7.04
CA ASP A 124 -21.37 18.24 7.76
C ASP A 124 -20.59 16.91 7.77
N TYR A 125 -21.24 15.77 7.55
CA TYR A 125 -20.57 14.48 7.47
C TYR A 125 -19.67 14.41 6.23
N GLU A 126 -20.11 14.96 5.08
CA GLU A 126 -19.32 15.08 3.86
C GLU A 126 -18.11 16.00 4.08
N LYS A 127 -18.35 17.17 4.69
CA LYS A 127 -17.27 18.15 4.98
C LYS A 127 -16.22 17.57 5.95
N ASN A 128 -16.67 16.86 6.99
CA ASN A 128 -15.78 16.29 8.00
C ASN A 128 -14.93 15.17 7.40
N LEU A 129 -15.50 14.26 6.61
CA LEU A 129 -14.76 13.21 5.93
C LEU A 129 -13.75 13.80 4.93
N PHE A 130 -14.14 14.81 4.16
CA PHE A 130 -13.25 15.50 3.22
C PHE A 130 -12.08 16.17 3.93
N ARG A 131 -12.35 16.92 5.03
CA ARG A 131 -11.31 17.55 5.85
C ARG A 131 -10.35 16.51 6.41
N LYS A 132 -10.88 15.40 6.98
CA LYS A 132 -10.07 14.31 7.54
C LYS A 132 -9.21 13.64 6.46
N THR A 133 -9.76 13.41 5.28
CA THR A 133 -9.02 12.81 4.17
C THR A 133 -7.85 13.72 3.72
N ASN A 134 -8.06 15.02 3.65
CA ASN A 134 -7.02 15.98 3.27
C ASN A 134 -5.92 16.09 4.34
N GLU A 135 -6.31 16.11 5.61
CA GLU A 135 -5.37 16.04 6.74
C GLU A 135 -4.48 14.79 6.62
N LEU A 136 -5.09 13.61 6.45
CA LEU A 136 -4.36 12.36 6.30
C LEU A 136 -3.43 12.36 5.08
N LYS A 137 -3.85 12.90 3.94
CA LYS A 137 -2.99 13.00 2.73
C LYS A 137 -1.71 13.80 2.99
N GLN A 138 -1.79 14.91 3.70
CA GLN A 138 -0.62 15.72 4.07
C GLN A 138 0.34 14.93 4.95
N TYR A 139 -0.15 14.34 6.04
CA TYR A 139 0.66 13.56 6.96
C TYR A 139 1.27 12.31 6.33
N PHE A 140 0.52 11.59 5.48
CA PHE A 140 1.05 10.39 4.81
C PHE A 140 2.24 10.71 3.91
N SER A 141 2.21 11.83 3.21
CA SER A 141 3.33 12.24 2.37
C SER A 141 4.61 12.42 3.20
N GLU A 142 4.53 13.03 4.37
CA GLU A 142 5.68 13.27 5.25
C GLU A 142 6.14 11.97 5.94
N MET A 143 5.21 11.21 6.53
CA MET A 143 5.52 10.00 7.28
C MET A 143 6.09 8.89 6.39
N THR A 144 5.60 8.79 5.15
CA THR A 144 6.13 7.84 4.17
C THR A 144 7.58 8.18 3.81
N LYS A 145 7.91 9.46 3.63
CA LYS A 145 9.29 9.91 3.39
C LYS A 145 10.21 9.60 4.57
N LYS A 146 9.71 9.71 5.79
CA LYS A 146 10.44 9.38 7.03
C LYS A 146 10.45 7.87 7.34
N GLN A 147 9.73 7.05 6.56
CA GLN A 147 9.54 5.61 6.78
C GLN A 147 8.97 5.27 8.17
N ASN A 148 8.15 6.16 8.74
CA ASN A 148 7.49 5.95 10.03
C ASN A 148 6.11 5.29 9.83
N PHE A 149 6.13 3.99 9.53
CA PHE A 149 4.91 3.24 9.21
C PHE A 149 4.03 2.97 10.43
N ASP A 150 4.60 2.85 11.63
CA ASP A 150 3.83 2.64 12.87
C ASP A 150 2.91 3.86 13.12
N GLU A 151 3.43 5.09 13.05
CA GLU A 151 2.63 6.31 13.18
C GLU A 151 1.64 6.49 12.03
N THR A 152 2.05 6.14 10.80
CA THR A 152 1.16 6.18 9.64
C THR A 152 -0.09 5.34 9.86
N LEU A 153 0.06 4.13 10.41
CA LEU A 153 -1.06 3.23 10.68
C LEU A 153 -1.96 3.74 11.82
N VAL A 154 -1.37 4.27 12.90
CA VAL A 154 -2.13 4.90 13.99
C VAL A 154 -2.96 6.07 13.46
N LEU A 155 -2.36 6.91 12.62
CA LEU A 155 -3.04 8.05 12.03
C LEU A 155 -4.18 7.61 11.10
N LEU A 156 -3.98 6.54 10.30
CA LEU A 156 -5.01 5.99 9.43
C LEU A 156 -6.23 5.51 10.24
N ALA A 157 -6.02 4.90 11.41
CA ALA A 157 -7.09 4.44 12.27
C ALA A 157 -7.99 5.58 12.76
N THR A 158 -7.45 6.81 12.88
CA THR A 158 -8.24 7.98 13.30
C THR A 158 -9.34 8.38 12.32
N ALA A 159 -9.35 7.86 11.08
CA ALA A 159 -10.41 8.11 10.12
C ALA A 159 -11.70 7.30 10.38
N LYS A 160 -11.67 6.32 11.28
CA LYS A 160 -12.80 5.41 11.53
C LYS A 160 -14.09 6.15 11.82
N ASN A 161 -14.03 7.15 12.69
CA ASN A 161 -15.22 7.85 13.14
C ASN A 161 -15.89 8.64 12.01
N GLU A 162 -15.09 9.37 11.22
CA GLU A 162 -15.58 10.15 10.09
C GLU A 162 -16.11 9.24 8.96
N VAL A 163 -15.41 8.13 8.68
CA VAL A 163 -15.86 7.12 7.70
C VAL A 163 -17.19 6.50 8.15
N SER A 164 -17.31 6.10 9.41
CA SER A 164 -18.55 5.52 9.94
C SER A 164 -19.69 6.55 9.93
N ALA A 165 -19.46 7.76 10.45
CA ALA A 165 -20.46 8.81 10.50
C ALA A 165 -20.96 9.20 9.09
N PHE A 166 -20.05 9.26 8.11
CA PHE A 166 -20.44 9.51 6.73
C PHE A 166 -21.38 8.42 6.19
N PHE A 167 -20.98 7.15 6.23
CA PHE A 167 -21.79 6.07 5.65
C PHE A 167 -23.05 5.72 6.46
N ASP A 168 -23.17 6.16 7.72
CA ASP A 168 -24.38 6.00 8.52
C ASP A 168 -25.41 7.09 8.22
N ASN A 169 -24.99 8.27 7.78
CA ASN A 169 -25.85 9.44 7.63
C ASN A 169 -25.98 9.97 6.20
N VAL A 170 -25.10 9.55 5.29
CA VAL A 170 -25.11 9.98 3.89
C VAL A 170 -25.47 8.80 3.00
N LYS A 171 -26.58 8.95 2.27
CA LYS A 171 -26.97 7.96 1.27
C LYS A 171 -26.09 8.17 0.02
N VAL A 172 -25.22 7.22 -0.23
CA VAL A 172 -24.43 7.18 -1.46
C VAL A 172 -25.29 6.53 -2.54
N ASN A 173 -25.68 7.31 -3.56
CA ASN A 173 -26.50 6.86 -4.69
C ASN A 173 -25.66 6.98 -5.97
#